data_88c30b7e08df8c15ebfaadb175b4761c
#
_entry.id   88c30b7e08df8c15ebfaadb175b4761c
#
_cell.length_a   1.000
_cell.length_b   1.000
_cell.length_c   1.000
_cell.angle_alpha   90.00
_cell.angle_beta   90.00
_cell.angle_gamma   90.00
#
_symmetry.space_group_name_H-M   'P 1'
#
loop_
_entity.id
_entity.type
_entity.pdbx_description
1 polymer ?
#
loop_
_entity_poly.entity_id
_entity_poly.type
_entity_poly.pdbx_seq_one_letter_code
_entity_poly.pdbx_strand_id
1 'polypeptide(L)'
;MLLGLAQEYLTEQLEINENAPAKGTVLEIKEEVGLGLTVDAIIYDGVLKTNDEIALMSSSNEVLTTKVRSILRPLPLEEMRDSKKRFQKFNEVVAAAGIKIAAPNLEDVVSGSPLRVLSDKENVKEEILKEIEDITISTEDEGVLVKADTLGSLEAIVTLLSELNISIREADIGDVNRRDIINSSIALNENDAHGAIIAFNVNVNPNSQEDLENSDVKLFKGDVIYQIIEEYEAWIDEIEEAKKKAFYDAIIKPAKFMCLPKLIFRQSKPAIIGIESLSGTIKQGQTLINKNGEYVGVIVSMEDKGETLPSIPRGQRVAMAIKDAIVGKQFDEGDELYVDVPEKHYKFIEREFKDKLTENEFETLYEFVEIKRKQDPDWGKFGLFE
;
A
#
# COMPACT_ATOMS: atom_id res chain seq x y z
N MET A 1 -13.63 25.13 29.78
CA MET A 1 -13.31 25.63 28.45
C MET A 1 -13.90 24.69 27.37
N LEU A 2 -13.55 23.41 27.26
CA LEU A 2 -14.11 22.48 26.27
C LEU A 2 -15.64 22.32 26.36
N LEU A 3 -16.20 22.15 27.55
CA LEU A 3 -17.65 22.11 27.79
C LEU A 3 -18.38 23.38 27.32
N GLY A 4 -17.76 24.56 27.53
CA GLY A 4 -18.35 25.83 27.08
C GLY A 4 -18.36 25.98 25.57
N LEU A 5 -17.29 25.54 24.88
CA LEU A 5 -17.22 25.50 23.43
C LEU A 5 -18.22 24.49 22.84
N ALA A 6 -18.31 23.30 23.44
CA ALA A 6 -19.29 22.30 23.01
C ALA A 6 -20.74 22.83 23.16
N GLN A 7 -21.07 23.52 24.24
CA GLN A 7 -22.39 24.14 24.44
C GLN A 7 -22.68 25.27 23.43
N GLU A 8 -21.67 25.99 22.97
CA GLU A 8 -21.85 27.11 22.05
C GLU A 8 -22.00 26.62 20.58
N TYR A 9 -21.21 25.60 20.16
CA TYR A 9 -21.16 25.15 18.77
C TYR A 9 -22.01 23.91 18.49
N LEU A 10 -22.36 23.10 19.49
CA LEU A 10 -23.07 21.82 19.33
C LEU A 10 -24.44 21.83 20.03
N THR A 11 -25.02 23.01 20.35
CA THR A 11 -26.26 23.09 21.08
C THR A 11 -27.40 22.25 20.49
N GLU A 12 -27.58 22.29 19.16
CA GLU A 12 -28.63 21.52 18.49
C GLU A 12 -28.37 20.01 18.52
N GLN A 13 -27.10 19.59 18.50
CA GLN A 13 -26.69 18.18 18.56
C GLN A 13 -26.72 17.60 19.98
N LEU A 14 -26.70 18.45 21.00
CA LEU A 14 -26.73 18.07 22.43
C LEU A 14 -28.13 18.06 23.01
N GLU A 15 -29.15 18.47 22.26
CA GLU A 15 -30.55 18.39 22.71
C GLU A 15 -30.98 16.91 22.80
N ILE A 16 -31.54 16.57 23.98
CA ILE A 16 -32.06 15.22 24.27
C ILE A 16 -33.58 15.24 24.17
N ASN A 17 -34.16 14.35 23.38
CA ASN A 17 -35.60 14.17 23.35
C ASN A 17 -36.03 13.02 24.26
N GLU A 18 -36.38 13.34 25.49
CA GLU A 18 -36.77 12.36 26.52
C GLU A 18 -38.01 11.51 26.17
N ASN A 19 -38.72 11.81 25.08
CA ASN A 19 -39.87 11.05 24.61
C ASN A 19 -39.61 10.26 23.30
N ALA A 20 -38.45 10.42 22.72
CA ALA A 20 -38.07 9.70 21.50
C ALA A 20 -37.63 8.26 21.79
N PRO A 21 -37.68 7.36 20.79
CA PRO A 21 -37.02 6.06 20.86
C PRO A 21 -35.50 6.23 21.07
N ALA A 22 -34.90 5.36 21.89
CA ALA A 22 -33.49 5.49 22.23
C ALA A 22 -32.58 5.36 21.01
N LYS A 23 -31.58 6.26 20.99
CA LYS A 23 -30.39 6.20 20.14
C LYS A 23 -29.15 6.07 21.03
N GLY A 24 -28.23 5.20 20.61
CA GLY A 24 -27.02 4.91 21.36
C GLY A 24 -25.94 4.29 20.50
N THR A 25 -24.82 4.02 21.14
CA THR A 25 -23.68 3.32 20.51
C THR A 25 -23.20 2.22 21.44
N VAL A 26 -22.87 1.07 20.86
CA VAL A 26 -22.24 -0.07 21.55
C VAL A 26 -20.78 0.27 21.84
N LEU A 27 -20.36 0.11 23.08
CA LEU A 27 -18.95 0.29 23.47
C LEU A 27 -18.21 -1.05 23.42
N GLU A 28 -18.80 -2.07 24.04
CA GLU A 28 -18.14 -3.35 24.24
C GLU A 28 -19.16 -4.47 24.42
N ILE A 29 -18.79 -5.68 24.02
CA ILE A 29 -19.57 -6.91 24.24
C ILE A 29 -18.80 -7.77 25.24
N LYS A 30 -19.47 -8.17 26.30
CA LYS A 30 -18.88 -8.98 27.38
C LYS A 30 -19.78 -10.12 27.78
N GLU A 31 -19.15 -11.26 28.12
CA GLU A 31 -19.85 -12.32 28.81
C GLU A 31 -19.88 -12.07 30.32
N GLU A 32 -21.08 -11.98 30.88
CA GLU A 32 -21.30 -11.75 32.30
C GLU A 32 -21.86 -13.01 32.97
N VAL A 33 -21.29 -13.37 34.11
CA VAL A 33 -21.70 -14.54 34.87
C VAL A 33 -23.18 -14.42 35.30
N GLY A 34 -24.03 -15.33 34.82
CA GLY A 34 -25.46 -15.39 35.12
C GLY A 34 -26.34 -14.49 34.23
N LEU A 35 -25.76 -13.75 33.27
CA LEU A 35 -26.50 -12.94 32.30
C LEU A 35 -26.25 -13.39 30.86
N GLY A 36 -25.15 -14.12 30.61
CA GLY A 36 -24.66 -14.44 29.27
C GLY A 36 -24.00 -13.25 28.59
N LEU A 37 -24.03 -13.18 27.28
CA LEU A 37 -23.53 -12.04 26.54
C LEU A 37 -24.35 -10.79 26.84
N THR A 38 -23.65 -9.69 27.05
CA THR A 38 -24.19 -8.38 27.37
C THR A 38 -23.47 -7.34 26.52
N VAL A 39 -24.16 -6.26 26.19
CA VAL A 39 -23.64 -5.09 25.49
C VAL A 39 -23.54 -3.94 26.45
N ASP A 40 -22.34 -3.37 26.57
CA ASP A 40 -22.12 -2.08 27.20
C ASP A 40 -22.37 -0.99 26.15
N ALA A 41 -23.27 -0.05 26.45
CA ALA A 41 -23.68 0.99 25.50
C ALA A 41 -23.84 2.34 26.17
N ILE A 42 -23.66 3.40 25.38
CA ILE A 42 -24.05 4.76 25.75
C ILE A 42 -25.34 5.10 25.00
N ILE A 43 -26.36 5.46 25.75
CA ILE A 43 -27.58 6.05 25.19
C ILE A 43 -27.42 7.56 25.22
N TYR A 44 -27.42 8.20 24.07
CA TYR A 44 -27.20 9.64 23.93
C TYR A 44 -28.46 10.44 23.60
N ASP A 45 -29.53 9.76 23.14
CA ASP A 45 -30.83 10.39 22.90
C ASP A 45 -31.98 9.39 23.19
N GLY A 46 -33.13 9.91 23.60
CA GLY A 46 -34.34 9.14 23.78
C GLY A 46 -34.41 8.30 25.07
N VAL A 47 -35.32 7.33 25.08
CA VAL A 47 -35.60 6.42 26.20
C VAL A 47 -35.53 4.97 25.71
N LEU A 48 -34.77 4.14 26.43
CA LEU A 48 -34.72 2.69 26.27
C LEU A 48 -35.52 2.02 27.37
N LYS A 49 -36.42 1.09 27.02
CA LYS A 49 -37.22 0.32 27.96
C LYS A 49 -36.93 -1.17 27.86
N THR A 50 -37.16 -1.86 28.94
CA THR A 50 -37.19 -3.33 28.95
C THR A 50 -38.25 -3.84 28.01
N ASN A 51 -37.95 -4.86 27.22
CA ASN A 51 -38.74 -5.42 26.12
C ASN A 51 -38.81 -4.61 24.83
N ASP A 52 -38.12 -3.48 24.73
CA ASP A 52 -37.96 -2.83 23.42
C ASP A 52 -37.20 -3.75 22.45
N GLU A 53 -37.57 -3.71 21.18
CA GLU A 53 -36.76 -4.29 20.10
C GLU A 53 -35.71 -3.26 19.70
N ILE A 54 -34.45 -3.68 19.67
CA ILE A 54 -33.33 -2.85 19.28
C ILE A 54 -32.69 -3.41 18.01
N ALA A 55 -32.17 -2.51 17.17
CA ALA A 55 -31.36 -2.82 16.00
C ALA A 55 -29.90 -2.49 16.29
N LEU A 56 -29.03 -3.39 15.90
CA LEU A 56 -27.57 -3.34 16.07
C LEU A 56 -26.91 -3.83 14.78
N MET A 57 -25.63 -3.55 14.60
CA MET A 57 -24.83 -4.05 13.49
C MET A 57 -24.16 -5.35 13.84
N SER A 58 -24.16 -6.32 12.91
CA SER A 58 -23.37 -7.55 13.02
C SER A 58 -22.04 -7.43 12.28
N SER A 59 -21.12 -8.34 12.59
CA SER A 59 -19.80 -8.47 11.91
C SER A 59 -19.93 -8.85 10.44
N SER A 60 -21.11 -9.32 9.98
CA SER A 60 -21.39 -9.58 8.57
C SER A 60 -21.98 -8.39 7.81
N ASN A 61 -21.91 -7.19 8.39
CA ASN A 61 -22.51 -5.95 7.84
C ASN A 61 -24.04 -6.05 7.64
N GLU A 62 -24.71 -6.86 8.46
CA GLU A 62 -26.16 -7.00 8.48
C GLU A 62 -26.76 -6.37 9.74
N VAL A 63 -27.95 -5.79 9.62
CA VAL A 63 -28.68 -5.25 10.78
C VAL A 63 -29.35 -6.38 11.55
N LEU A 64 -28.83 -6.66 12.73
CA LEU A 64 -29.36 -7.61 13.68
C LEU A 64 -30.42 -6.95 14.56
N THR A 65 -31.55 -7.63 14.77
CA THR A 65 -32.60 -7.16 15.66
C THR A 65 -32.76 -8.10 16.85
N THR A 66 -32.81 -7.53 18.06
CA THR A 66 -32.96 -8.31 19.29
C THR A 66 -33.84 -7.58 20.30
N LYS A 67 -34.33 -8.32 21.29
CA LYS A 67 -35.22 -7.80 22.33
C LYS A 67 -34.48 -7.64 23.64
N VAL A 68 -34.54 -6.42 24.23
CA VAL A 68 -33.94 -6.10 25.52
C VAL A 68 -34.60 -6.92 26.64
N ARG A 69 -33.82 -7.81 27.28
CA ARG A 69 -34.27 -8.58 28.44
C ARG A 69 -34.13 -7.84 29.77
N SER A 70 -33.01 -7.14 29.95
CA SER A 70 -32.78 -6.32 31.13
C SER A 70 -31.79 -5.19 30.83
N ILE A 71 -31.99 -4.08 31.50
CA ILE A 71 -31.12 -2.92 31.49
C ILE A 71 -30.48 -2.81 32.86
N LEU A 72 -29.18 -2.65 32.88
CA LEU A 72 -28.35 -2.62 34.08
C LEU A 72 -27.52 -1.34 34.07
N ARG A 73 -27.40 -0.69 35.24
CA ARG A 73 -26.46 0.43 35.43
C ARG A 73 -25.43 0.04 36.50
N PRO A 74 -24.16 0.44 36.34
CA PRO A 74 -23.17 0.25 37.37
C PRO A 74 -23.57 1.05 38.62
N LEU A 75 -23.36 0.48 39.79
CA LEU A 75 -23.54 1.17 41.04
C LEU A 75 -22.43 2.25 41.25
N PRO A 76 -22.69 3.36 41.94
CA PRO A 76 -21.65 4.31 42.30
C PRO A 76 -20.48 3.61 43.03
N LEU A 77 -19.26 4.07 42.81
CA LEU A 77 -18.03 3.50 43.36
C LEU A 77 -18.05 3.36 44.90
N GLU A 78 -18.79 4.25 45.59
CA GLU A 78 -18.93 4.21 47.04
C GLU A 78 -19.78 3.04 47.57
N GLU A 79 -20.68 2.50 46.73
CA GLU A 79 -21.55 1.37 47.07
C GLU A 79 -20.98 0.00 46.63
N MET A 80 -19.85 -0.02 45.94
CA MET A 80 -19.19 -1.26 45.45
C MET A 80 -18.43 -2.05 46.52
N ARG A 81 -18.67 -1.82 47.82
CA ARG A 81 -18.03 -2.57 48.91
C ARG A 81 -18.43 -4.05 48.98
N ASP A 82 -19.54 -4.41 48.34
CA ASP A 82 -20.02 -5.78 48.25
C ASP A 82 -19.85 -6.32 46.84
N SER A 83 -18.91 -7.21 46.63
CA SER A 83 -18.53 -7.76 45.29
C SER A 83 -19.64 -8.51 44.54
N LYS A 84 -20.78 -8.75 45.20
CA LYS A 84 -21.93 -9.46 44.66
C LYS A 84 -22.99 -8.58 43.97
N LYS A 85 -22.95 -7.25 44.15
CA LYS A 85 -23.95 -6.31 43.56
C LYS A 85 -23.23 -5.19 42.83
N ARG A 86 -22.71 -5.52 41.66
CA ARG A 86 -22.06 -4.50 40.78
C ARG A 86 -23.04 -3.68 39.97
N PHE A 87 -24.23 -4.19 39.70
CA PHE A 87 -25.21 -3.62 38.79
C PHE A 87 -26.60 -3.58 39.43
N GLN A 88 -27.35 -2.49 39.14
CA GLN A 88 -28.75 -2.36 39.46
C GLN A 88 -29.61 -2.47 38.22
N LYS A 89 -30.75 -3.20 38.27
CA LYS A 89 -31.70 -3.34 37.19
C LYS A 89 -32.67 -2.16 37.13
N PHE A 90 -32.92 -1.71 35.91
CA PHE A 90 -33.87 -0.67 35.60
C PHE A 90 -34.88 -1.13 34.55
N ASN A 91 -36.13 -0.63 34.62
CA ASN A 91 -37.15 -0.91 33.63
C ASN A 91 -37.04 0.01 32.42
N GLU A 92 -36.54 1.22 32.63
CA GLU A 92 -36.31 2.23 31.60
C GLU A 92 -35.10 3.10 31.97
N VAL A 93 -34.42 3.61 30.95
CA VAL A 93 -33.32 4.55 31.10
C VAL A 93 -33.43 5.64 30.05
N VAL A 94 -33.34 6.88 30.51
CA VAL A 94 -33.35 8.10 29.69
C VAL A 94 -31.90 8.50 29.39
N ALA A 95 -31.66 9.05 28.20
CA ALA A 95 -30.37 9.63 27.83
C ALA A 95 -29.98 10.80 28.77
N ALA A 96 -28.71 11.14 28.99
CA ALA A 96 -27.51 10.47 28.53
C ALA A 96 -27.06 9.46 29.63
N ALA A 97 -26.87 8.21 29.23
CA ALA A 97 -26.58 7.18 30.21
C ALA A 97 -25.71 6.06 29.64
N GLY A 98 -24.67 5.69 30.39
CA GLY A 98 -23.95 4.44 30.18
C GLY A 98 -24.69 3.27 30.84
N ILE A 99 -24.97 2.23 30.09
CA ILE A 99 -25.76 1.07 30.51
C ILE A 99 -25.17 -0.23 30.01
N LYS A 100 -25.56 -1.31 30.66
CA LYS A 100 -25.32 -2.68 30.20
C LYS A 100 -26.66 -3.30 29.84
N ILE A 101 -26.75 -3.85 28.62
CA ILE A 101 -27.97 -4.46 28.06
C ILE A 101 -27.75 -5.97 27.99
N ALA A 102 -28.67 -6.74 28.53
CA ALA A 102 -28.75 -8.18 28.30
C ALA A 102 -29.86 -8.47 27.29
N ALA A 103 -29.53 -9.13 26.21
CA ALA A 103 -30.45 -9.52 25.14
C ALA A 103 -29.99 -10.87 24.52
N PRO A 104 -30.85 -11.60 23.77
CA PRO A 104 -30.44 -12.76 23.02
C PRO A 104 -29.69 -12.39 21.73
N ASN A 105 -28.95 -13.33 21.16
CA ASN A 105 -28.29 -13.21 19.82
C ASN A 105 -27.39 -11.99 19.73
N LEU A 106 -26.50 -11.81 20.69
CA LEU A 106 -25.50 -10.74 20.70
C LEU A 106 -24.11 -11.21 20.22
N GLU A 107 -23.99 -12.48 19.82
CA GLU A 107 -22.72 -13.13 19.48
C GLU A 107 -22.00 -12.43 18.31
N ASP A 108 -22.76 -11.94 17.34
CA ASP A 108 -22.23 -11.34 16.12
C ASP A 108 -22.25 -9.81 16.14
N VAL A 109 -22.65 -9.17 17.24
CA VAL A 109 -22.71 -7.70 17.34
C VAL A 109 -21.30 -7.12 17.38
N VAL A 110 -21.12 -5.96 16.77
CA VAL A 110 -19.80 -5.30 16.66
C VAL A 110 -19.70 -4.14 17.65
N SER A 111 -18.53 -3.97 18.25
CA SER A 111 -18.22 -2.79 19.05
C SER A 111 -18.18 -1.55 18.16
N GLY A 112 -18.71 -0.43 18.65
CA GLY A 112 -18.92 0.79 17.86
C GLY A 112 -20.24 0.81 17.08
N SER A 113 -21.00 -0.30 17.04
CA SER A 113 -22.29 -0.39 16.35
C SER A 113 -23.28 0.68 16.84
N PRO A 114 -23.98 1.35 15.92
CA PRO A 114 -25.18 2.13 16.29
C PRO A 114 -26.19 1.24 16.97
N LEU A 115 -26.85 1.77 18.01
CA LEU A 115 -27.97 1.15 18.70
C LEU A 115 -29.19 2.01 18.48
N ARG A 116 -30.28 1.45 17.95
CA ARG A 116 -31.55 2.13 17.71
C ARG A 116 -32.72 1.29 18.21
N VAL A 117 -33.67 1.92 18.89
CA VAL A 117 -34.95 1.26 19.21
C VAL A 117 -35.82 1.23 17.97
N LEU A 118 -36.38 0.08 17.66
CA LEU A 118 -37.21 -0.13 16.48
C LEU A 118 -38.61 0.46 16.71
N SER A 119 -38.80 1.72 16.32
CA SER A 119 -40.14 2.36 16.20
C SER A 119 -40.76 2.13 14.85
N ASP A 120 -39.95 2.14 13.78
CA ASP A 120 -40.29 1.81 12.40
C ASP A 120 -39.19 0.95 11.81
N LYS A 121 -39.51 -0.32 11.52
CA LYS A 121 -38.47 -1.36 11.20
C LYS A 121 -37.71 -1.07 9.91
N GLU A 122 -38.35 -0.48 8.90
CA GLU A 122 -37.68 -0.25 7.60
C GLU A 122 -36.78 1.00 7.66
N ASN A 123 -37.29 2.10 8.18
CA ASN A 123 -36.55 3.35 8.27
C ASN A 123 -35.31 3.24 9.19
N VAL A 124 -35.43 2.54 10.33
CA VAL A 124 -34.32 2.37 11.28
C VAL A 124 -33.19 1.50 10.68
N LYS A 125 -33.54 0.48 9.91
CA LYS A 125 -32.53 -0.34 9.22
C LYS A 125 -31.79 0.46 8.16
N GLU A 126 -32.51 1.24 7.36
CA GLU A 126 -31.89 2.11 6.36
C GLU A 126 -31.01 3.20 7.00
N GLU A 127 -31.42 3.73 8.15
CA GLU A 127 -30.63 4.73 8.91
C GLU A 127 -29.29 4.14 9.37
N ILE A 128 -29.31 2.92 9.94
CA ILE A 128 -28.10 2.22 10.37
C ILE A 128 -27.20 1.90 9.17
N LEU A 129 -27.77 1.40 8.07
CA LEU A 129 -27.00 1.05 6.88
C LEU A 129 -26.33 2.28 6.25
N LYS A 130 -27.04 3.41 6.17
CA LYS A 130 -26.44 4.67 5.68
C LYS A 130 -25.29 5.17 6.54
N GLU A 131 -25.46 5.13 7.88
CA GLU A 131 -24.42 5.55 8.82
C GLU A 131 -23.13 4.73 8.63
N ILE A 132 -23.23 3.50 8.13
CA ILE A 132 -22.14 2.59 7.86
C ILE A 132 -21.62 2.73 6.43
N GLU A 133 -22.53 2.90 5.45
CA GLU A 133 -22.13 3.18 4.06
C GLU A 133 -21.26 4.43 3.98
N ASP A 134 -21.56 5.47 4.76
CA ASP A 134 -20.75 6.70 4.83
C ASP A 134 -19.29 6.42 5.29
N ILE A 135 -19.08 5.38 6.10
CA ILE A 135 -17.75 4.95 6.55
C ILE A 135 -17.07 4.05 5.50
N THR A 136 -17.86 3.24 4.78
CA THR A 136 -17.37 2.25 3.80
C THR A 136 -17.13 2.87 2.40
N ILE A 137 -17.66 4.06 2.13
CA ILE A 137 -17.65 4.74 0.81
C ILE A 137 -16.26 5.15 0.30
N SER A 138 -15.22 5.03 1.10
CA SER A 138 -13.85 5.35 0.66
C SER A 138 -13.10 4.16 0.08
N THR A 139 -13.78 3.09 -0.33
CA THR A 139 -13.13 1.96 -0.99
C THR A 139 -12.96 2.21 -2.48
N GLU A 140 -11.74 2.09 -2.95
CA GLU A 140 -11.37 2.18 -4.36
C GLU A 140 -11.22 0.77 -4.96
N ASP A 141 -11.15 0.69 -6.29
CA ASP A 141 -10.91 -0.60 -6.96
C ASP A 141 -9.51 -1.15 -6.64
N GLU A 142 -8.56 -0.26 -6.32
CA GLU A 142 -7.18 -0.57 -5.96
C GLU A 142 -6.85 -0.01 -4.58
N GLY A 143 -5.96 -0.69 -3.83
CA GLY A 143 -5.49 -0.21 -2.54
C GLY A 143 -5.24 -1.31 -1.51
N VAL A 144 -4.94 -0.89 -0.29
CA VAL A 144 -4.68 -1.77 0.86
C VAL A 144 -5.98 -2.28 1.48
N LEU A 145 -5.89 -3.38 2.23
CA LEU A 145 -6.98 -3.84 3.08
C LEU A 145 -6.81 -3.32 4.51
N VAL A 146 -7.90 -2.90 5.12
CA VAL A 146 -7.93 -2.38 6.49
C VAL A 146 -8.83 -3.26 7.35
N LYS A 147 -8.33 -3.69 8.51
CA LYS A 147 -9.10 -4.42 9.53
C LYS A 147 -8.97 -3.72 10.88
N ALA A 148 -10.07 -3.54 11.59
CA ALA A 148 -10.09 -2.94 12.91
C ALA A 148 -11.03 -3.68 13.88
N ASP A 149 -10.84 -3.43 15.17
CA ASP A 149 -11.66 -4.04 16.23
C ASP A 149 -13.04 -3.41 16.37
N THR A 150 -13.17 -2.13 16.01
CA THR A 150 -14.42 -1.36 16.15
C THR A 150 -14.65 -0.48 14.93
N LEU A 151 -15.91 -0.08 14.75
CA LEU A 151 -16.31 0.83 13.67
C LEU A 151 -15.60 2.20 13.79
N GLY A 152 -15.49 2.77 15.00
CA GLY A 152 -14.80 4.03 15.23
C GLY A 152 -13.29 3.97 14.95
N SER A 153 -12.64 2.83 15.27
CA SER A 153 -11.24 2.60 14.91
C SER A 153 -11.07 2.51 13.39
N LEU A 154 -11.99 1.82 12.72
CA LEU A 154 -11.99 1.68 11.27
C LEU A 154 -12.13 3.05 10.58
N GLU A 155 -13.10 3.86 11.01
CA GLU A 155 -13.33 5.22 10.51
C GLU A 155 -12.08 6.12 10.69
N ALA A 156 -11.45 6.05 11.87
CA ALA A 156 -10.25 6.82 12.16
C ALA A 156 -9.09 6.45 11.24
N ILE A 157 -8.88 5.15 10.98
CA ILE A 157 -7.81 4.67 10.10
C ILE A 157 -8.10 5.05 8.65
N VAL A 158 -9.32 4.82 8.18
CA VAL A 158 -9.76 5.18 6.81
C VAL A 158 -9.55 6.67 6.55
N THR A 159 -9.96 7.52 7.50
CA THR A 159 -9.76 8.96 7.40
C THR A 159 -8.28 9.32 7.31
N LEU A 160 -7.44 8.75 8.18
CA LEU A 160 -6.02 9.04 8.22
C LEU A 160 -5.29 8.55 6.94
N LEU A 161 -5.61 7.35 6.44
CA LEU A 161 -5.06 6.84 5.19
C LEU A 161 -5.47 7.71 4.00
N SER A 162 -6.72 8.18 3.98
CA SER A 162 -7.21 9.10 2.94
C SER A 162 -6.48 10.45 2.96
N GLU A 163 -6.19 11.01 4.15
CA GLU A 163 -5.38 12.23 4.30
C GLU A 163 -3.95 12.06 3.76
N LEU A 164 -3.40 10.86 3.87
CA LEU A 164 -2.08 10.47 3.33
C LEU A 164 -2.12 10.06 1.86
N ASN A 165 -3.28 10.11 1.19
CA ASN A 165 -3.51 9.65 -0.17
C ASN A 165 -3.15 8.17 -0.38
N ILE A 166 -3.38 7.34 0.62
CA ILE A 166 -3.25 5.88 0.53
C ILE A 166 -4.61 5.32 0.15
N SER A 167 -4.69 4.69 -1.02
CA SER A 167 -5.91 4.07 -1.52
C SER A 167 -6.30 2.85 -0.69
N ILE A 168 -7.60 2.72 -0.41
CA ILE A 168 -8.16 1.63 0.39
C ILE A 168 -9.11 0.82 -0.48
N ARG A 169 -8.79 -0.46 -0.67
CA ARG A 169 -9.63 -1.39 -1.45
C ARG A 169 -10.79 -1.95 -0.63
N GLU A 170 -10.53 -2.34 0.60
CA GLU A 170 -11.54 -2.93 1.49
C GLU A 170 -11.26 -2.52 2.93
N ALA A 171 -12.29 -2.10 3.65
CA ALA A 171 -12.21 -1.77 5.07
C ALA A 171 -13.33 -2.52 5.81
N ASP A 172 -12.97 -3.32 6.82
CA ASP A 172 -13.91 -4.19 7.50
C ASP A 172 -13.53 -4.42 8.98
N ILE A 173 -14.46 -4.90 9.78
CA ILE A 173 -14.30 -5.13 11.22
C ILE A 173 -14.01 -6.60 11.50
N GLY A 174 -13.18 -6.84 12.52
CA GLY A 174 -12.84 -8.17 13.03
C GLY A 174 -11.51 -8.70 12.56
N ASP A 175 -11.22 -9.94 12.94
CA ASP A 175 -9.92 -10.59 12.69
C ASP A 175 -9.67 -10.81 11.19
N VAL A 176 -8.38 -10.75 10.83
CA VAL A 176 -7.93 -11.04 9.46
C VAL A 176 -8.23 -12.49 9.12
N ASN A 177 -8.96 -12.71 8.04
CA ASN A 177 -9.40 -14.01 7.58
C ASN A 177 -8.81 -14.38 6.21
N ARG A 178 -9.09 -15.59 5.74
CA ARG A 178 -8.58 -16.10 4.46
C ARG A 178 -8.99 -15.26 3.25
N ARG A 179 -10.21 -14.70 3.26
CA ARG A 179 -10.69 -13.85 2.16
C ARG A 179 -9.87 -12.58 2.06
N ASP A 180 -9.53 -11.98 3.21
CA ASP A 180 -8.71 -10.77 3.27
C ASP A 180 -7.33 -11.01 2.67
N ILE A 181 -6.70 -12.16 2.99
CA ILE A 181 -5.39 -12.55 2.44
C ILE A 181 -5.46 -12.74 0.93
N ILE A 182 -6.51 -13.41 0.42
CA ILE A 182 -6.70 -13.60 -1.03
C ILE A 182 -6.91 -12.25 -1.74
N ASN A 183 -7.74 -11.37 -1.20
CA ASN A 183 -8.00 -10.06 -1.78
C ASN A 183 -6.74 -9.19 -1.79
N SER A 184 -5.94 -9.21 -0.71
CA SER A 184 -4.65 -8.52 -0.66
C SER A 184 -3.62 -9.13 -1.63
N SER A 185 -3.63 -10.45 -1.83
CA SER A 185 -2.77 -11.10 -2.85
C SER A 185 -3.15 -10.69 -4.28
N ILE A 186 -4.43 -10.44 -4.54
CA ILE A 186 -4.89 -9.90 -5.83
C ILE A 186 -4.38 -8.47 -6.00
N ALA A 187 -4.53 -7.62 -4.98
CA ALA A 187 -4.06 -6.25 -4.98
C ALA A 187 -2.53 -6.16 -5.18
N LEU A 188 -1.76 -7.09 -4.58
CA LEU A 188 -0.31 -7.21 -4.76
C LEU A 188 0.08 -7.41 -6.23
N ASN A 189 -0.68 -8.20 -7.00
CA ASN A 189 -0.39 -8.42 -8.42
C ASN A 189 -0.63 -7.16 -9.28
N GLU A 190 -1.47 -6.25 -8.82
CA GLU A 190 -1.77 -4.99 -9.49
C GLU A 190 -0.71 -3.95 -9.13
N ASN A 191 -0.36 -3.84 -7.86
CA ASN A 191 0.67 -2.94 -7.33
C ASN A 191 1.31 -3.52 -6.06
N ASP A 192 2.64 -3.61 -6.02
CA ASP A 192 3.37 -4.14 -4.86
C ASP A 192 3.03 -3.41 -3.56
N ALA A 193 2.75 -2.10 -3.63
CA ALA A 193 2.34 -1.29 -2.48
C ALA A 193 0.98 -1.67 -1.90
N HIS A 194 0.10 -2.27 -2.70
CA HIS A 194 -1.25 -2.66 -2.31
C HIS A 194 -1.33 -4.06 -1.68
N GLY A 195 -0.25 -4.84 -1.75
CA GLY A 195 -0.16 -6.17 -1.14
C GLY A 195 -0.04 -6.14 0.38
N ALA A 196 -0.78 -5.27 1.04
CA ALA A 196 -0.70 -5.04 2.48
C ALA A 196 -2.06 -5.14 3.16
N ILE A 197 -2.05 -5.66 4.39
CA ILE A 197 -3.19 -5.63 5.31
C ILE A 197 -2.80 -4.80 6.52
N ILE A 198 -3.56 -3.73 6.78
CA ILE A 198 -3.42 -2.87 7.96
C ILE A 198 -4.42 -3.36 9.01
N ALA A 199 -3.92 -3.92 10.11
CA ALA A 199 -4.71 -4.59 11.14
C ALA A 199 -4.54 -3.88 12.50
N PHE A 200 -5.54 -3.13 12.91
CA PHE A 200 -5.53 -2.39 14.16
C PHE A 200 -6.31 -3.14 15.24
N ASN A 201 -5.61 -3.49 16.32
CA ASN A 201 -6.16 -4.14 17.52
C ASN A 201 -6.94 -5.45 17.24
N VAL A 202 -6.64 -6.12 16.12
CA VAL A 202 -7.24 -7.39 15.72
C VAL A 202 -6.17 -8.47 15.53
N ASN A 203 -6.58 -9.73 15.48
CA ASN A 203 -5.69 -10.84 15.25
C ASN A 203 -5.84 -11.44 13.85
N VAL A 204 -4.98 -12.38 13.52
CA VAL A 204 -5.18 -13.25 12.37
C VAL A 204 -5.97 -14.47 12.85
N ASN A 205 -7.03 -14.81 12.13
CA ASN A 205 -7.78 -16.03 12.44
C ASN A 205 -6.84 -17.24 12.41
N PRO A 206 -6.85 -18.12 13.44
CA PRO A 206 -5.93 -19.25 13.51
C PRO A 206 -5.97 -20.17 12.28
N ASN A 207 -7.12 -20.28 11.62
CA ASN A 207 -7.28 -21.08 10.40
C ASN A 207 -6.67 -20.40 9.15
N SER A 208 -6.30 -19.12 9.24
CA SER A 208 -5.75 -18.33 8.14
C SER A 208 -4.27 -18.00 8.32
N GLN A 209 -3.68 -18.40 9.44
CA GLN A 209 -2.27 -18.13 9.74
C GLN A 209 -1.34 -18.77 8.71
N GLU A 210 -1.59 -20.03 8.34
CA GLU A 210 -0.81 -20.77 7.34
C GLU A 210 -0.96 -20.14 5.93
N ASP A 211 -2.16 -19.65 5.58
CA ASP A 211 -2.40 -18.96 4.31
C ASP A 211 -1.58 -17.66 4.23
N LEU A 212 -1.50 -16.91 5.33
CA LEU A 212 -0.71 -15.67 5.40
C LEU A 212 0.80 -15.95 5.28
N GLU A 213 1.31 -16.96 6.00
CA GLU A 213 2.73 -17.33 5.97
C GLU A 213 3.18 -17.84 4.58
N ASN A 214 2.27 -18.44 3.81
CA ASN A 214 2.54 -18.91 2.44
C ASN A 214 2.25 -17.84 1.36
N SER A 215 1.81 -16.65 1.73
CA SER A 215 1.55 -15.54 0.82
C SER A 215 2.69 -14.51 0.85
N ASP A 216 2.76 -13.68 -0.18
CA ASP A 216 3.65 -12.51 -0.23
C ASP A 216 2.99 -11.25 0.35
N VAL A 217 1.82 -11.41 0.99
CA VAL A 217 1.08 -10.32 1.61
C VAL A 217 1.76 -9.84 2.88
N LYS A 218 1.94 -8.52 3.00
CA LYS A 218 2.52 -7.91 4.19
C LYS A 218 1.43 -7.55 5.19
N LEU A 219 1.57 -8.04 6.43
CA LEU A 219 0.67 -7.68 7.53
C LEU A 219 1.33 -6.62 8.42
N PHE A 220 0.66 -5.47 8.59
CA PHE A 220 0.99 -4.43 9.54
C PHE A 220 -0.02 -4.48 10.68
N LYS A 221 0.43 -4.93 11.86
CA LYS A 221 -0.46 -5.17 13.00
C LYS A 221 0.03 -4.45 14.23
N GLY A 222 -0.86 -3.77 14.95
CA GLY A 222 -0.54 -3.08 16.19
C GLY A 222 -1.79 -2.56 16.92
N ASP A 223 -1.53 -1.87 18.03
CA ASP A 223 -2.52 -1.19 18.86
C ASP A 223 -2.32 0.34 18.87
N VAL A 224 -1.33 0.83 18.10
CA VAL A 224 -1.05 2.26 17.90
C VAL A 224 -1.14 2.59 16.41
N ILE A 225 -2.19 3.32 16.01
CA ILE A 225 -2.51 3.62 14.61
C ILE A 225 -1.32 4.26 13.89
N TYR A 226 -0.72 5.29 14.46
CA TYR A 226 0.39 6.02 13.83
C TYR A 226 1.61 5.14 13.61
N GLN A 227 1.92 4.23 14.53
CA GLN A 227 3.05 3.31 14.37
C GLN A 227 2.82 2.35 13.19
N ILE A 228 1.61 1.81 13.03
CA ILE A 228 1.27 0.92 11.92
C ILE A 228 1.45 1.63 10.59
N ILE A 229 1.03 2.90 10.52
CA ILE A 229 1.14 3.71 9.30
C ILE A 229 2.59 4.05 9.00
N GLU A 230 3.40 4.44 9.99
CA GLU A 230 4.84 4.69 9.83
C GLU A 230 5.57 3.43 9.33
N GLU A 231 5.23 2.25 9.86
CA GLU A 231 5.78 0.98 9.40
C GLU A 231 5.38 0.66 7.95
N TYR A 232 4.15 0.96 7.56
CA TYR A 232 3.68 0.80 6.18
C TYR A 232 4.39 1.77 5.23
N GLU A 233 4.49 3.06 5.57
CA GLU A 233 5.20 4.06 4.76
C GLU A 233 6.68 3.69 4.57
N ALA A 234 7.37 3.28 5.64
CA ALA A 234 8.76 2.81 5.56
C ALA A 234 8.91 1.60 4.63
N TRP A 235 7.96 0.67 4.63
CA TRP A 235 7.96 -0.48 3.73
C TRP A 235 7.72 -0.07 2.27
N ILE A 236 6.88 0.93 2.00
CA ILE A 236 6.70 1.49 0.65
C ILE A 236 8.00 2.09 0.14
N ASP A 237 8.69 2.88 0.97
CA ASP A 237 9.98 3.46 0.63
C ASP A 237 11.02 2.36 0.31
N GLU A 238 11.06 1.26 1.08
CA GLU A 238 11.92 0.11 0.79
C GLU A 238 11.62 -0.54 -0.56
N ILE A 239 10.34 -0.71 -0.91
CA ILE A 239 9.92 -1.25 -2.22
C ILE A 239 10.38 -0.34 -3.36
N GLU A 240 10.16 0.98 -3.22
CA GLU A 240 10.57 1.95 -4.22
C GLU A 240 12.08 1.99 -4.41
N GLU A 241 12.84 1.98 -3.31
CA GLU A 241 14.31 1.94 -3.37
C GLU A 241 14.80 0.63 -4.01
N ALA A 242 14.20 -0.51 -3.67
CA ALA A 242 14.53 -1.79 -4.28
C ALA A 242 14.25 -1.80 -5.79
N LYS A 243 13.10 -1.24 -6.22
CA LYS A 243 12.76 -1.08 -7.65
C LYS A 243 13.74 -0.15 -8.36
N LYS A 244 14.09 1.00 -7.76
CA LYS A 244 15.09 1.93 -8.30
C LYS A 244 16.45 1.26 -8.45
N LYS A 245 16.88 0.50 -7.44
CA LYS A 245 18.14 -0.23 -7.47
C LYS A 245 18.15 -1.33 -8.53
N ALA A 246 17.11 -2.15 -8.60
CA ALA A 246 16.98 -3.22 -9.60
C ALA A 246 17.00 -2.64 -11.02
N PHE A 247 16.30 -1.53 -11.26
CA PHE A 247 16.31 -0.83 -12.53
C PHE A 247 17.71 -0.28 -12.85
N TYR A 248 18.39 0.33 -11.86
CA TYR A 248 19.76 0.82 -12.02
C TYR A 248 20.76 -0.27 -12.41
N ASP A 249 20.62 -1.47 -11.84
CA ASP A 249 21.49 -2.60 -12.16
C ASP A 249 21.21 -3.18 -13.55
N ALA A 250 19.97 -3.02 -14.03
CA ALA A 250 19.52 -3.49 -15.35
C ALA A 250 19.75 -2.48 -16.49
N ILE A 251 19.93 -1.20 -16.18
CA ILE A 251 20.12 -0.17 -17.22
C ILE A 251 21.41 -0.37 -18.01
N ILE A 252 21.35 -0.02 -19.29
CA ILE A 252 22.53 0.10 -20.14
C ILE A 252 23.21 1.43 -19.82
N LYS A 253 24.42 1.34 -19.24
CA LYS A 253 25.25 2.51 -18.91
C LYS A 253 26.06 2.97 -20.11
N PRO A 254 26.45 4.26 -20.19
CA PRO A 254 27.29 4.77 -21.26
C PRO A 254 28.65 4.07 -21.25
N ALA A 255 29.06 3.62 -22.42
CA ALA A 255 30.38 3.05 -22.62
C ALA A 255 30.84 3.29 -24.06
N LYS A 256 32.13 3.43 -24.26
CA LYS A 256 32.76 3.53 -25.56
C LYS A 256 34.08 2.77 -25.65
N PHE A 257 34.43 2.37 -26.85
CA PHE A 257 35.69 1.69 -27.12
C PHE A 257 36.26 2.11 -28.48
N MET A 258 37.54 1.91 -28.66
CA MET A 258 38.24 2.16 -29.90
C MET A 258 38.54 0.84 -30.62
N CYS A 259 38.31 0.79 -31.93
CA CYS A 259 38.72 -0.28 -32.81
C CYS A 259 40.24 -0.23 -33.02
N LEU A 260 40.99 -1.22 -32.56
CA LEU A 260 42.44 -1.17 -32.58
C LEU A 260 42.93 -1.34 -34.05
N PRO A 261 43.86 -0.47 -34.52
CA PRO A 261 44.45 -0.60 -35.85
C PRO A 261 45.19 -1.94 -36.03
N LYS A 262 45.06 -2.51 -37.23
CA LYS A 262 45.72 -3.77 -37.63
C LYS A 262 45.27 -5.03 -36.85
N LEU A 263 44.17 -4.93 -36.09
CA LEU A 263 43.61 -6.05 -35.32
C LEU A 263 42.18 -6.41 -35.79
N ILE A 264 41.98 -6.43 -37.12
CA ILE A 264 40.77 -6.97 -37.73
C ILE A 264 41.04 -8.45 -38.10
N PHE A 265 40.37 -9.33 -37.36
CA PHE A 265 40.50 -10.78 -37.62
C PHE A 265 39.49 -11.27 -38.66
N ARG A 266 38.33 -10.59 -38.73
CA ARG A 266 37.24 -10.93 -39.66
C ARG A 266 36.38 -9.69 -39.93
N GLN A 267 36.13 -9.40 -41.19
CA GLN A 267 35.44 -8.17 -41.61
C GLN A 267 33.91 -8.20 -41.46
N SER A 268 33.28 -9.38 -41.46
CA SER A 268 31.81 -9.50 -41.38
C SER A 268 31.34 -10.90 -40.99
N LYS A 269 30.08 -11.02 -40.52
CA LYS A 269 29.29 -12.27 -40.28
C LYS A 269 29.90 -13.26 -39.26
N PRO A 270 30.13 -12.88 -38.00
CA PRO A 270 30.23 -11.58 -37.42
C PRO A 270 31.57 -10.92 -37.74
N ALA A 271 31.68 -9.61 -37.66
CA ALA A 271 32.98 -8.94 -37.64
C ALA A 271 33.72 -9.29 -36.34
N ILE A 272 35.02 -9.60 -36.42
CA ILE A 272 35.85 -9.91 -35.24
C ILE A 272 37.02 -8.92 -35.27
N ILE A 273 37.08 -8.07 -34.23
CA ILE A 273 38.04 -6.96 -34.14
C ILE A 273 38.69 -6.92 -32.75
N GLY A 274 39.92 -6.45 -32.68
CA GLY A 274 40.57 -6.08 -31.44
C GLY A 274 40.07 -4.69 -31.01
N ILE A 275 39.69 -4.56 -29.77
CA ILE A 275 39.19 -3.29 -29.20
C ILE A 275 39.92 -2.91 -27.92
N GLU A 276 39.91 -1.64 -27.57
CA GLU A 276 40.30 -1.13 -26.28
C GLU A 276 39.14 -0.36 -25.67
N SER A 277 38.65 -0.79 -24.49
CA SER A 277 37.59 -0.09 -23.76
C SER A 277 38.12 1.26 -23.24
N LEU A 278 37.52 2.35 -23.68
CA LEU A 278 37.94 3.72 -23.31
C LEU A 278 37.15 4.25 -22.08
N SER A 279 35.87 3.88 -21.98
CA SER A 279 34.99 4.35 -20.93
C SER A 279 33.86 3.37 -20.64
N GLY A 280 33.47 3.32 -19.36
CA GLY A 280 32.36 2.49 -18.88
C GLY A 280 32.68 0.99 -18.88
N THR A 281 31.63 0.19 -18.71
CA THR A 281 31.68 -1.27 -18.76
C THR A 281 30.87 -1.77 -19.95
N ILE A 282 31.52 -2.47 -20.84
CA ILE A 282 30.89 -3.04 -22.03
C ILE A 282 30.44 -4.47 -21.72
N LYS A 283 29.22 -4.83 -22.09
CA LYS A 283 28.63 -6.16 -21.85
C LYS A 283 28.22 -6.84 -23.14
N GLN A 284 28.25 -8.16 -23.14
CA GLN A 284 27.68 -8.96 -24.22
C GLN A 284 26.19 -8.65 -24.41
N GLY A 285 25.71 -8.68 -25.66
CA GLY A 285 24.32 -8.36 -26.02
C GLY A 285 24.01 -6.89 -26.21
N GLN A 286 24.94 -5.99 -25.92
CA GLN A 286 24.71 -4.55 -26.14
C GLN A 286 24.76 -4.18 -27.62
N THR A 287 23.90 -3.25 -28.01
CA THR A 287 23.85 -2.64 -29.33
C THR A 287 24.88 -1.51 -29.46
N LEU A 288 25.45 -1.35 -30.64
CA LEU A 288 26.52 -0.38 -30.92
C LEU A 288 26.09 0.62 -31.98
N ILE A 289 26.55 1.86 -31.82
CA ILE A 289 26.45 2.94 -32.83
C ILE A 289 27.84 3.55 -33.11
N ASN A 290 27.96 4.13 -34.30
CA ASN A 290 29.16 4.90 -34.68
C ASN A 290 29.00 6.39 -34.31
N LYS A 291 30.03 7.20 -34.60
CA LYS A 291 30.05 8.67 -34.36
C LYS A 291 28.95 9.46 -35.10
N ASN A 292 28.32 8.85 -36.09
CA ASN A 292 27.23 9.45 -36.85
C ASN A 292 25.85 9.05 -36.26
N GLY A 293 25.83 8.22 -35.21
CA GLY A 293 24.60 7.68 -34.61
C GLY A 293 24.00 6.49 -35.36
N GLU A 294 24.70 5.99 -36.40
CA GLU A 294 24.22 4.87 -37.19
C GLU A 294 24.44 3.54 -36.49
N TYR A 295 23.49 2.64 -36.61
CA TYR A 295 23.58 1.27 -36.10
C TYR A 295 24.75 0.51 -36.70
N VAL A 296 25.58 -0.08 -35.84
CA VAL A 296 26.71 -0.91 -36.23
C VAL A 296 26.43 -2.39 -36.09
N GLY A 297 25.89 -2.81 -34.97
CA GLY A 297 25.61 -4.20 -34.69
C GLY A 297 25.42 -4.50 -33.21
N VAL A 298 25.42 -5.79 -32.87
CA VAL A 298 25.26 -6.30 -31.51
C VAL A 298 26.50 -7.12 -31.10
N ILE A 299 26.98 -6.89 -29.88
CA ILE A 299 28.13 -7.64 -29.31
C ILE A 299 27.70 -9.08 -29.05
N VAL A 300 28.32 -10.04 -29.72
CA VAL A 300 28.03 -11.47 -29.57
C VAL A 300 28.94 -12.13 -28.54
N SER A 301 30.22 -11.86 -28.59
CA SER A 301 31.21 -12.37 -27.66
C SER A 301 32.39 -11.41 -27.49
N MET A 302 33.05 -11.52 -26.37
CA MET A 302 34.31 -10.83 -26.06
C MET A 302 35.27 -11.86 -25.49
N GLU A 303 36.51 -11.89 -26.02
CA GLU A 303 37.50 -12.88 -25.65
C GLU A 303 38.85 -12.25 -25.35
N ASP A 304 39.45 -12.66 -24.25
CA ASP A 304 40.84 -12.37 -23.91
C ASP A 304 41.60 -13.67 -23.70
N LYS A 305 42.67 -13.85 -24.51
CA LYS A 305 43.54 -15.05 -24.46
C LYS A 305 42.82 -16.40 -24.53
N GLY A 306 41.68 -16.43 -25.23
CA GLY A 306 40.89 -17.65 -25.42
C GLY A 306 39.81 -17.88 -24.35
N GLU A 307 39.66 -16.98 -23.37
CA GLU A 307 38.58 -17.02 -22.41
C GLU A 307 37.48 -16.03 -22.81
N THR A 308 36.23 -16.48 -22.82
CA THR A 308 35.06 -15.61 -23.07
C THR A 308 34.72 -14.79 -21.82
N LEU A 309 34.59 -13.49 -22.01
CA LEU A 309 34.25 -12.55 -20.97
C LEU A 309 32.82 -12.02 -21.14
N PRO A 310 31.96 -12.06 -20.10
CA PRO A 310 30.61 -11.52 -20.16
C PRO A 310 30.59 -10.00 -20.16
N SER A 311 31.61 -9.36 -19.62
CA SER A 311 31.77 -7.91 -19.56
C SER A 311 33.26 -7.53 -19.51
N ILE A 312 33.58 -6.33 -19.97
CA ILE A 312 34.92 -5.75 -19.92
C ILE A 312 34.87 -4.34 -19.32
N PRO A 313 35.71 -4.04 -18.32
CA PRO A 313 35.86 -2.71 -17.76
C PRO A 313 36.75 -1.83 -18.65
N ARG A 314 36.81 -0.54 -18.29
CA ARG A 314 37.69 0.44 -18.93
C ARG A 314 39.15 -0.01 -18.93
N GLY A 315 39.86 0.27 -20.05
CA GLY A 315 41.31 0.02 -20.22
C GLY A 315 41.64 -1.40 -20.64
N GLN A 316 40.70 -2.30 -20.72
CA GLN A 316 40.91 -3.68 -21.15
C GLN A 316 40.92 -3.78 -22.67
N ARG A 317 41.85 -4.61 -23.20
CA ARG A 317 41.94 -4.94 -24.64
C ARG A 317 41.52 -6.37 -24.87
N VAL A 318 40.57 -6.58 -25.77
CA VAL A 318 39.98 -7.89 -26.08
C VAL A 318 39.66 -8.03 -27.55
N ALA A 319 39.48 -9.26 -28.01
CA ALA A 319 38.84 -9.54 -29.29
C ALA A 319 37.32 -9.49 -29.08
N MET A 320 36.61 -8.75 -29.93
CA MET A 320 35.14 -8.61 -29.89
C MET A 320 34.52 -9.10 -31.20
N ALA A 321 33.49 -9.94 -31.09
CA ALA A 321 32.67 -10.34 -32.20
C ALA A 321 31.37 -9.51 -32.23
N ILE A 322 31.11 -8.86 -33.36
CA ILE A 322 29.95 -7.96 -33.55
C ILE A 322 29.10 -8.51 -34.70
N LYS A 323 27.88 -8.94 -34.38
CA LYS A 323 26.88 -9.39 -35.36
C LYS A 323 26.37 -8.18 -36.15
N ASP A 324 26.07 -8.41 -37.43
CA ASP A 324 25.54 -7.41 -38.38
C ASP A 324 26.52 -6.29 -38.77
N ALA A 325 27.73 -6.31 -38.22
CA ALA A 325 28.79 -5.34 -38.48
C ALA A 325 29.59 -5.69 -39.74
N ILE A 326 29.96 -4.64 -40.49
CA ILE A 326 30.84 -4.74 -41.68
C ILE A 326 31.91 -3.65 -41.57
N VAL A 327 33.16 -4.05 -41.40
CA VAL A 327 34.31 -3.17 -41.40
C VAL A 327 34.51 -2.56 -42.78
N GLY A 328 34.86 -1.28 -42.84
CA GLY A 328 34.97 -0.50 -44.09
C GLY A 328 33.66 0.05 -44.61
N LYS A 329 32.52 -0.23 -43.93
CA LYS A 329 31.19 0.31 -44.28
C LYS A 329 30.53 1.13 -43.17
N GLN A 330 30.48 0.56 -41.97
CA GLN A 330 29.84 1.20 -40.79
C GLN A 330 30.88 1.82 -39.85
N PHE A 331 32.09 1.30 -39.85
CA PHE A 331 33.24 1.81 -39.10
C PHE A 331 34.54 1.28 -39.68
N ASP A 332 35.63 1.91 -39.33
CA ASP A 332 36.99 1.56 -39.74
C ASP A 332 37.95 1.36 -38.56
N GLU A 333 39.18 0.98 -38.87
CA GLU A 333 40.28 0.91 -37.89
C GLU A 333 40.52 2.30 -37.25
N GLY A 334 40.65 2.35 -35.93
CA GLY A 334 40.86 3.60 -35.18
C GLY A 334 39.57 4.35 -34.86
N ASP A 335 38.42 3.90 -35.32
CA ASP A 335 37.16 4.51 -34.97
C ASP A 335 36.73 4.18 -33.55
N GLU A 336 36.03 5.13 -32.93
CA GLU A 336 35.33 4.94 -31.66
C GLU A 336 33.90 4.51 -31.92
N LEU A 337 33.45 3.48 -31.21
CA LEU A 337 32.08 3.01 -31.20
C LEU A 337 31.50 3.18 -29.79
N TYR A 338 30.22 3.47 -29.77
CA TYR A 338 29.46 3.75 -28.54
C TYR A 338 28.40 2.66 -28.29
N VAL A 339 28.22 2.30 -27.04
CA VAL A 339 27.07 1.49 -26.64
C VAL A 339 25.81 2.34 -26.79
N ASP A 340 24.82 1.79 -27.50
CA ASP A 340 23.54 2.47 -27.70
C ASP A 340 22.70 2.44 -26.41
N VAL A 341 22.59 3.58 -25.74
CA VAL A 341 21.81 3.75 -24.52
C VAL A 341 20.37 4.10 -24.90
N PRO A 342 19.37 3.28 -24.57
CA PRO A 342 17.96 3.59 -24.81
C PRO A 342 17.57 4.90 -24.12
N GLU A 343 16.70 5.69 -24.76
CA GLU A 343 16.27 7.01 -24.25
C GLU A 343 15.68 6.93 -22.84
N LYS A 344 14.88 5.88 -22.53
CA LYS A 344 14.35 5.61 -21.20
C LYS A 344 15.45 5.45 -20.14
N HIS A 345 16.55 4.76 -20.51
CA HIS A 345 17.70 4.59 -19.61
C HIS A 345 18.46 5.89 -19.41
N TYR A 346 18.62 6.71 -20.50
CA TYR A 346 19.23 8.02 -20.40
C TYR A 346 18.45 8.95 -19.46
N LYS A 347 17.12 9.06 -19.66
CA LYS A 347 16.25 9.89 -18.81
C LYS A 347 16.35 9.51 -17.34
N PHE A 348 16.38 8.22 -17.06
CA PHE A 348 16.52 7.71 -15.70
C PHE A 348 17.90 8.04 -15.10
N ILE A 349 18.99 7.86 -15.86
CA ILE A 349 20.34 8.22 -15.42
C ILE A 349 20.41 9.73 -15.12
N GLU A 350 19.93 10.57 -16.02
CA GLU A 350 19.99 12.03 -15.88
C GLU A 350 19.22 12.52 -14.64
N ARG A 351 18.08 11.88 -14.32
CA ARG A 351 17.22 12.30 -13.21
C ARG A 351 17.68 11.77 -11.84
N GLU A 352 18.05 10.48 -11.77
CA GLU A 352 18.19 9.79 -10.49
C GLU A 352 19.65 9.36 -10.19
N PHE A 353 20.52 9.23 -11.20
CA PHE A 353 21.82 8.57 -11.03
C PHE A 353 22.99 9.30 -11.67
N LYS A 354 22.83 10.55 -12.05
CA LYS A 354 23.87 11.36 -12.64
C LYS A 354 25.13 11.41 -11.77
N ASP A 355 24.96 11.57 -10.47
CA ASP A 355 26.04 11.67 -9.49
C ASP A 355 26.75 10.32 -9.21
N LYS A 356 26.19 9.20 -9.68
CA LYS A 356 26.77 7.87 -9.51
C LYS A 356 27.59 7.39 -10.72
N LEU A 357 27.63 8.17 -11.79
CA LEU A 357 28.51 7.93 -12.94
C LEU A 357 29.93 8.36 -12.61
N THR A 358 30.91 7.60 -13.10
CA THR A 358 32.30 8.05 -13.11
C THR A 358 32.46 9.21 -14.07
N GLU A 359 33.47 10.06 -13.89
CA GLU A 359 33.76 11.21 -14.75
C GLU A 359 33.81 10.82 -16.23
N ASN A 360 34.44 9.70 -16.55
CA ASN A 360 34.54 9.21 -17.93
C ASN A 360 33.21 8.70 -18.51
N GLU A 361 32.38 8.06 -17.69
CA GLU A 361 31.05 7.62 -18.12
C GLU A 361 30.15 8.84 -18.37
N PHE A 362 30.30 9.87 -17.56
CA PHE A 362 29.59 11.13 -17.71
C PHE A 362 29.99 11.85 -19.01
N GLU A 363 31.30 12.00 -19.29
CA GLU A 363 31.78 12.55 -20.56
C GLU A 363 31.26 11.74 -21.76
N THR A 364 31.33 10.40 -21.67
CA THR A 364 30.81 9.52 -22.73
C THR A 364 29.31 9.68 -22.94
N LEU A 365 28.55 9.86 -21.87
CA LEU A 365 27.11 10.12 -21.95
C LEU A 365 26.82 11.42 -22.71
N TYR A 366 27.56 12.50 -22.43
CA TYR A 366 27.41 13.76 -23.16
C TYR A 366 27.72 13.61 -24.65
N GLU A 367 28.84 12.99 -24.98
CA GLU A 367 29.20 12.71 -26.39
C GLU A 367 28.10 11.90 -27.09
N PHE A 368 27.60 10.87 -26.42
CA PHE A 368 26.53 10.02 -26.94
C PHE A 368 25.24 10.82 -27.17
N VAL A 369 24.83 11.69 -26.24
CA VAL A 369 23.66 12.56 -26.37
C VAL A 369 23.81 13.52 -27.53
N GLU A 370 25.01 14.11 -27.72
CA GLU A 370 25.28 14.97 -28.88
C GLU A 370 25.14 14.22 -30.19
N ILE A 371 25.63 12.97 -30.24
CA ILE A 371 25.49 12.11 -31.43
C ILE A 371 24.01 11.85 -31.74
N LYS A 372 23.21 11.48 -30.73
CA LYS A 372 21.76 11.23 -30.89
C LYS A 372 20.99 12.49 -31.32
N ARG A 373 21.29 13.64 -30.71
CA ARG A 373 20.63 14.93 -31.01
C ARG A 373 20.96 15.51 -32.40
N LYS A 374 22.03 15.04 -33.03
CA LYS A 374 22.27 15.35 -34.44
C LYS A 374 21.25 14.69 -35.37
N GLN A 375 20.72 13.53 -35.00
CA GLN A 375 19.70 12.83 -35.76
C GLN A 375 18.28 13.21 -35.34
N ASP A 376 18.06 13.33 -34.03
CA ASP A 376 16.79 13.74 -33.42
C ASP A 376 17.05 14.87 -32.39
N PRO A 377 16.79 16.14 -32.73
CA PRO A 377 17.04 17.29 -31.83
C PRO A 377 16.30 17.23 -30.51
N ASP A 378 15.22 16.43 -30.40
CA ASP A 378 14.40 16.30 -29.20
C ASP A 378 14.75 15.07 -28.38
N TRP A 379 15.69 14.26 -28.84
CA TRP A 379 16.10 13.05 -28.13
C TRP A 379 16.55 13.36 -26.69
N GLY A 380 15.98 12.63 -25.75
CA GLY A 380 16.30 12.72 -24.31
C GLY A 380 15.85 14.02 -23.63
N LYS A 381 15.08 14.89 -24.29
CA LYS A 381 14.45 16.02 -23.63
C LYS A 381 13.25 15.54 -22.81
N PHE A 382 13.08 16.11 -21.62
CA PHE A 382 11.89 15.89 -20.83
C PHE A 382 10.73 16.63 -21.45
N GLY A 383 9.61 15.96 -21.69
CA GLY A 383 8.38 16.60 -22.13
C GLY A 383 7.85 17.56 -21.05
N LEU A 384 7.11 18.59 -21.46
CA LEU A 384 6.48 19.55 -20.55
C LEU A 384 5.38 18.92 -19.66
N PHE A 385 5.11 17.62 -19.83
CA PHE A 385 4.00 16.89 -19.20
C PHE A 385 4.37 15.48 -18.70
N GLU A 386 5.64 15.22 -18.37
CA GLU A 386 6.05 13.99 -17.67
C GLU A 386 6.56 14.28 -16.25
#